data_8d58b813fd301695b06eb72e079c1db4
#
_entry.id   8d58b813fd301695b06eb72e079c1db4
#
_cell.length_a   1.000
_cell.length_b   1.000
_cell.length_c   1.000
_cell.angle_alpha   90.00
_cell.angle_beta   90.00
_cell.angle_gamma   90.00
#
_symmetry.space_group_name_H-M   'P 1'
#
loop_
_entity.id
_entity.type
_entity.pdbx_description
1 polymer ?
#
loop_
_entity_poly.entity_id
_entity_poly.type
_entity_poly.pdbx_seq_one_letter_code
_entity_poly.pdbx_strand_id
1 'polypeptide(L)'
;MTLDTWTIGWRPRDINAANLPFLRGYGLQNYFTDEVFLDRLAKSPEEDPRAAALEWSKVFGKSLRWEDLGWLRSLTSLPLLLKGIQHPEDVRRARDYGVDGIYCSNHGGRQANGGLASLDALPPVVEAADGMPVLFDCGVRSGSDVAKALALGATAVGVGRPYAYALAIGGTDGLVAQLRAILAELDLLMAIDGFPTIADLRAQRI
;
A
#
# COMPACT_ATOMS: atom_id res chain seq x y z
N MET A 1 -4.37 7.29 -3.43
CA MET A 1 -4.85 7.69 -2.09
C MET A 1 -4.96 6.47 -1.18
N THR A 2 -4.36 6.50 0.02
CA THR A 2 -4.42 5.39 0.98
C THR A 2 -5.55 5.64 1.97
N LEU A 3 -6.47 4.70 2.09
CA LEU A 3 -7.71 4.85 2.86
C LEU A 3 -7.65 4.26 4.27
N ASP A 4 -6.75 3.34 4.51
CA ASP A 4 -6.68 2.52 5.72
C ASP A 4 -5.68 3.06 6.78
N THR A 5 -5.20 4.31 6.64
CA THR A 5 -4.18 4.90 7.52
C THR A 5 -4.65 6.12 8.30
N TRP A 6 -5.93 6.16 8.68
CA TRP A 6 -6.54 7.27 9.44
C TRP A 6 -5.98 7.43 10.84
N THR A 7 -5.48 6.34 11.39
CA THR A 7 -4.91 6.27 12.72
C THR A 7 -3.72 5.32 12.69
N ILE A 8 -2.93 5.37 13.73
CA ILE A 8 -1.86 4.40 13.94
C ILE A 8 -2.49 3.05 14.22
N GLY A 9 -2.27 2.06 13.35
CA GLY A 9 -2.77 0.71 13.54
C GLY A 9 -2.19 0.03 14.77
N TRP A 10 -2.93 -0.92 15.32
CA TRP A 10 -2.47 -1.71 16.46
C TRP A 10 -1.30 -2.62 16.04
N ARG A 11 -0.09 -2.27 16.46
CA ARG A 11 1.16 -2.97 16.13
C ARG A 11 1.76 -3.56 17.40
N PRO A 12 1.46 -4.83 17.72
CA PRO A 12 1.84 -5.42 19.01
C PRO A 12 3.34 -5.33 19.33
N ARG A 13 4.20 -5.50 18.31
CA ARG A 13 5.66 -5.42 18.52
C ARG A 13 6.11 -4.04 18.91
N ASP A 14 5.59 -3.00 18.24
CA ASP A 14 5.95 -1.60 18.52
C ASP A 14 5.42 -1.22 19.91
N ILE A 15 4.19 -1.63 20.23
CA ILE A 15 3.54 -1.35 21.52
C ILE A 15 4.26 -2.07 22.66
N ASN A 16 4.54 -3.36 22.53
CA ASN A 16 5.21 -4.15 23.55
C ASN A 16 6.66 -3.68 23.82
N ALA A 17 7.32 -3.17 22.78
CA ALA A 17 8.66 -2.60 22.90
C ALA A 17 8.66 -1.13 23.34
N ALA A 18 7.47 -0.52 23.53
CA ALA A 18 7.31 0.93 23.75
C ALA A 18 8.08 1.77 22.71
N ASN A 19 8.21 1.24 21.48
CA ASN A 19 8.95 1.87 20.40
C ASN A 19 7.99 2.50 19.41
N LEU A 20 7.79 3.80 19.54
CA LEU A 20 7.01 4.61 18.61
C LEU A 20 7.98 5.51 17.82
N PRO A 21 8.46 5.08 16.64
CA PRO A 21 9.49 5.80 15.87
C PRO A 21 9.10 7.24 15.56
N PHE A 22 7.82 7.51 15.31
CA PHE A 22 7.30 8.85 15.04
C PHE A 22 7.54 9.84 16.19
N LEU A 23 7.52 9.39 17.45
CA LEU A 23 7.84 10.26 18.60
C LEU A 23 9.31 10.69 18.67
N ARG A 24 10.15 10.05 17.86
CA ARG A 24 11.57 10.40 17.66
C ARG A 24 11.80 11.12 16.34
N GLY A 25 10.75 11.53 15.62
CA GLY A 25 10.82 12.18 14.33
C GLY A 25 11.09 11.24 13.13
N TYR A 26 11.25 9.93 13.34
CA TYR A 26 11.50 8.99 12.24
C TYR A 26 10.27 8.85 11.34
N GLY A 27 10.48 9.01 10.04
CA GLY A 27 9.42 8.92 9.03
C GLY A 27 8.56 10.18 8.91
N LEU A 28 8.96 11.30 9.51
CA LEU A 28 8.24 12.57 9.49
C LEU A 28 8.92 13.64 8.62
N GLN A 29 9.95 13.30 7.86
CA GLN A 29 10.74 14.25 7.08
C GLN A 29 9.91 15.09 6.12
N ASN A 30 8.88 14.53 5.51
CA ASN A 30 7.98 15.28 4.61
C ASN A 30 7.30 16.47 5.31
N TYR A 31 7.02 16.34 6.61
CA TYR A 31 6.46 17.42 7.42
C TYR A 31 7.56 18.36 7.92
N PHE A 32 8.72 17.83 8.25
CA PHE A 32 9.83 18.59 8.79
C PHE A 32 10.56 19.45 7.74
N THR A 33 10.18 19.32 6.48
CA THR A 33 10.64 20.15 5.36
C THR A 33 9.52 20.98 4.71
N ASP A 34 8.28 20.89 5.23
CA ASP A 34 7.13 21.63 4.73
C ASP A 34 6.96 22.95 5.49
N GLU A 35 7.04 24.06 4.78
CA GLU A 35 6.96 25.40 5.38
C GLU A 35 5.66 25.63 6.14
N VAL A 36 4.52 25.15 5.60
CA VAL A 36 3.21 25.30 6.25
C VAL A 36 3.13 24.51 7.54
N PHE A 37 3.82 23.37 7.63
CA PHE A 37 3.90 22.61 8.86
C PHE A 37 4.85 23.28 9.87
N LEU A 38 6.01 23.75 9.42
CA LEU A 38 7.01 24.41 10.27
C LEU A 38 6.45 25.70 10.91
N ASP A 39 5.63 26.45 10.21
CA ASP A 39 4.97 27.66 10.74
C ASP A 39 4.03 27.40 11.94
N ARG A 40 3.66 26.13 12.18
CA ARG A 40 2.85 25.73 13.33
C ARG A 40 3.68 25.43 14.58
N LEU A 41 5.00 25.36 14.43
CA LEU A 41 5.92 24.99 15.49
C LEU A 41 6.55 26.21 16.15
N ALA A 42 6.66 26.19 17.48
CA ALA A 42 7.37 27.21 18.23
C ALA A 42 8.90 27.09 18.14
N LYS A 43 9.39 25.89 17.82
CA LYS A 43 10.79 25.54 17.66
C LYS A 43 10.95 24.58 16.50
N SER A 44 12.16 24.52 15.93
CA SER A 44 12.43 23.57 14.86
C SER A 44 12.27 22.11 15.31
N PRO A 45 12.00 21.17 14.38
CA PRO A 45 11.92 19.74 14.71
C PRO A 45 13.22 19.17 15.29
N GLU A 46 14.37 19.76 14.98
CA GLU A 46 15.68 19.41 15.53
C GLU A 46 15.82 19.83 16.98
N GLU A 47 15.27 21.01 17.35
CA GLU A 47 15.31 21.54 18.71
C GLU A 47 14.29 20.88 19.64
N ASP A 48 13.09 20.54 19.10
CA ASP A 48 12.04 19.86 19.87
C ASP A 48 11.27 18.84 19.00
N PRO A 49 11.88 17.67 18.75
CA PRO A 49 11.28 16.62 17.93
C PRO A 49 9.98 16.07 18.53
N ARG A 50 9.83 16.17 19.86
CA ARG A 50 8.61 15.69 20.53
C ARG A 50 7.43 16.63 20.28
N ALA A 51 7.64 17.94 20.37
CA ALA A 51 6.60 18.92 20.05
C ALA A 51 6.20 18.83 18.56
N ALA A 52 7.16 18.66 17.66
CA ALA A 52 6.91 18.45 16.25
C ALA A 52 6.09 17.16 15.98
N ALA A 53 6.42 16.05 16.65
CA ALA A 53 5.64 14.81 16.53
C ALA A 53 4.22 14.94 17.10
N LEU A 54 4.03 15.71 18.17
CA LEU A 54 2.71 16.01 18.72
C LEU A 54 1.88 16.89 17.77
N GLU A 55 2.50 17.89 17.14
CA GLU A 55 1.80 18.70 16.13
C GLU A 55 1.41 17.85 14.92
N TRP A 56 2.33 17.02 14.43
CA TRP A 56 2.05 16.05 13.38
C TRP A 56 0.87 15.14 13.71
N SER A 57 0.75 14.68 14.97
CA SER A 57 -0.35 13.79 15.37
C SER A 57 -1.75 14.42 15.20
N LYS A 58 -1.84 15.74 15.20
CA LYS A 58 -3.10 16.48 14.95
C LYS A 58 -3.55 16.44 13.49
N VAL A 59 -2.66 16.04 12.57
CA VAL A 59 -3.00 15.85 11.15
C VAL A 59 -3.81 14.56 10.95
N PHE A 60 -3.63 13.58 11.84
CA PHE A 60 -4.36 12.33 11.82
C PHE A 60 -5.74 12.44 12.46
N GLY A 61 -6.59 11.45 12.18
CA GLY A 61 -7.92 11.34 12.80
C GLY A 61 -9.01 12.16 12.12
N LYS A 62 -8.72 12.78 10.98
CA LYS A 62 -9.75 13.35 10.12
C LYS A 62 -10.31 12.25 9.24
N SER A 63 -11.54 11.82 9.49
CA SER A 63 -12.22 10.87 8.62
C SER A 63 -12.53 11.54 7.27
N LEU A 64 -11.92 11.07 6.19
CA LEU A 64 -12.35 11.39 4.83
C LEU A 64 -13.61 10.57 4.50
N ARG A 65 -14.47 11.15 3.70
CA ARG A 65 -15.69 10.55 3.22
C ARG A 65 -15.61 10.35 1.72
N TRP A 66 -16.52 9.59 1.18
CA TRP A 66 -16.60 9.37 -0.27
C TRP A 66 -16.77 10.68 -1.04
N GLU A 67 -17.52 11.62 -0.47
CA GLU A 67 -17.77 12.94 -1.06
C GLU A 67 -16.48 13.78 -1.24
N ASP A 68 -15.47 13.54 -0.41
CA ASP A 68 -14.18 14.24 -0.47
C ASP A 68 -13.35 13.84 -1.72
N LEU A 69 -13.70 12.73 -2.38
CA LEU A 69 -13.06 12.32 -3.64
C LEU A 69 -13.30 13.35 -4.76
N GLY A 70 -14.46 14.00 -4.79
CA GLY A 70 -14.73 15.07 -5.74
C GLY A 70 -13.76 16.24 -5.59
N TRP A 71 -13.48 16.66 -4.36
CA TRP A 71 -12.45 17.65 -4.09
C TRP A 71 -11.05 17.17 -4.51
N LEU A 72 -10.66 15.97 -4.13
CA LEU A 72 -9.36 15.43 -4.52
C LEU A 72 -9.20 15.35 -6.04
N ARG A 73 -10.24 14.92 -6.75
CA ARG A 73 -10.26 14.87 -8.22
C ARG A 73 -10.06 16.24 -8.86
N SER A 74 -10.60 17.30 -8.25
CA SER A 74 -10.43 18.67 -8.75
C SER A 74 -9.00 19.21 -8.68
N LEU A 75 -8.14 18.60 -7.84
CA LEU A 75 -6.75 19.03 -7.65
C LEU A 75 -5.77 18.44 -8.66
N THR A 76 -6.16 17.39 -9.40
CA THR A 76 -5.23 16.67 -10.28
C THR A 76 -5.93 16.00 -11.45
N SER A 77 -5.27 15.99 -12.60
CA SER A 77 -5.65 15.17 -13.76
C SER A 77 -4.95 13.81 -13.81
N LEU A 78 -4.05 13.51 -12.86
CA LEU A 78 -3.37 12.22 -12.78
C LEU A 78 -4.36 11.09 -12.44
N PRO A 79 -4.09 9.85 -12.87
CA PRO A 79 -4.89 8.71 -12.45
C PRO A 79 -4.99 8.62 -10.92
N LEU A 80 -6.21 8.48 -10.41
CA LEU A 80 -6.51 8.36 -8.99
C LEU A 80 -6.83 6.90 -8.63
N LEU A 81 -5.99 6.30 -7.79
CA LEU A 81 -6.19 4.95 -7.28
C LEU A 81 -6.52 4.99 -5.79
N LEU A 82 -7.48 4.17 -5.35
CA LEU A 82 -7.81 4.00 -3.94
C LEU A 82 -7.17 2.73 -3.38
N LYS A 83 -6.26 2.89 -2.39
CA LYS A 83 -5.59 1.79 -1.70
C LYS A 83 -6.26 1.50 -0.36
N GLY A 84 -6.42 0.21 -0.05
CA GLY A 84 -7.09 -0.26 1.17
C GLY A 84 -8.50 -0.80 0.90
N ILE A 85 -8.87 -0.97 -0.36
CA ILE A 85 -10.17 -1.52 -0.75
C ILE A 85 -10.09 -3.06 -0.77
N GLN A 86 -11.04 -3.71 -0.09
CA GLN A 86 -11.15 -5.17 -0.02
C GLN A 86 -12.59 -5.67 -0.21
N HIS A 87 -13.55 -4.78 -0.42
CA HIS A 87 -14.95 -5.14 -0.57
C HIS A 87 -15.49 -4.72 -1.95
N PRO A 88 -16.23 -5.60 -2.67
CA PRO A 88 -16.72 -5.30 -4.01
C PRO A 88 -17.69 -4.10 -4.06
N GLU A 89 -18.46 -3.84 -3.02
CA GLU A 89 -19.32 -2.64 -2.98
C GLU A 89 -18.52 -1.34 -2.94
N ASP A 90 -17.38 -1.33 -2.23
CA ASP A 90 -16.49 -0.17 -2.22
C ASP A 90 -15.86 0.07 -3.60
N VAL A 91 -15.59 -1.01 -4.36
CA VAL A 91 -15.11 -0.92 -5.74
C VAL A 91 -16.15 -0.26 -6.63
N ARG A 92 -17.42 -0.72 -6.57
CA ARG A 92 -18.52 -0.13 -7.35
C ARG A 92 -18.71 1.33 -7.01
N ARG A 93 -18.71 1.64 -5.73
CA ARG A 93 -18.79 3.04 -5.25
C ARG A 93 -17.61 3.89 -5.72
N ALA A 94 -16.39 3.37 -5.70
CA ALA A 94 -15.21 4.06 -6.23
C ALA A 94 -15.37 4.40 -7.72
N ARG A 95 -15.93 3.49 -8.51
CA ARG A 95 -16.23 3.74 -9.93
C ARG A 95 -17.24 4.89 -10.09
N ASP A 96 -18.30 4.93 -9.28
CA ASP A 96 -19.31 6.00 -9.31
C ASP A 96 -18.69 7.37 -9.01
N TYR A 97 -17.61 7.42 -8.22
CA TYR A 97 -16.84 8.64 -7.93
C TYR A 97 -15.74 8.95 -8.96
N GLY A 98 -15.65 8.20 -10.06
CA GLY A 98 -14.69 8.47 -11.14
C GLY A 98 -13.24 8.17 -10.76
N VAL A 99 -13.02 7.12 -9.95
CA VAL A 99 -11.69 6.61 -9.59
C VAL A 99 -11.15 5.78 -10.75
N ASP A 100 -9.85 5.91 -11.06
CA ASP A 100 -9.21 5.27 -12.21
C ASP A 100 -8.66 3.87 -11.92
N GLY A 101 -8.58 3.47 -10.65
CA GLY A 101 -8.08 2.15 -10.26
C GLY A 101 -8.23 1.84 -8.78
N ILE A 102 -8.13 0.56 -8.47
CA ILE A 102 -8.19 0.03 -7.11
C ILE A 102 -6.83 -0.56 -6.73
N TYR A 103 -6.45 -0.41 -5.47
CA TYR A 103 -5.34 -1.13 -4.89
C TYR A 103 -5.88 -2.01 -3.75
N CYS A 104 -6.13 -3.28 -4.07
CA CYS A 104 -6.61 -4.29 -3.13
C CYS A 104 -5.52 -4.57 -2.08
N SER A 105 -5.79 -4.19 -0.84
CA SER A 105 -4.79 -4.19 0.22
C SER A 105 -5.43 -4.18 1.60
N ASN A 106 -4.86 -4.94 2.55
CA ASN A 106 -5.12 -4.82 3.99
C ASN A 106 -3.93 -4.19 4.74
N HIS A 107 -3.07 -3.46 4.02
CA HIS A 107 -1.86 -2.84 4.58
C HIS A 107 -0.90 -3.84 5.26
N GLY A 108 -0.91 -5.09 4.79
CA GLY A 108 -0.09 -6.17 5.37
C GLY A 108 -0.49 -6.55 6.80
N GLY A 109 -1.77 -6.36 7.16
CA GLY A 109 -2.30 -6.57 8.51
C GLY A 109 -1.81 -5.55 9.54
N ARG A 110 -1.23 -4.43 9.09
CA ARG A 110 -0.61 -3.42 9.98
C ARG A 110 -1.57 -2.37 10.49
N GLN A 111 -2.74 -2.22 9.85
CA GLN A 111 -3.79 -1.28 10.26
C GLN A 111 -4.93 -2.00 10.99
N ALA A 112 -5.54 -3.00 10.38
CA ALA A 112 -6.51 -3.88 11.02
C ALA A 112 -6.02 -5.33 10.88
N ASN A 113 -5.56 -5.92 11.97
CA ASN A 113 -5.17 -7.33 11.99
C ASN A 113 -6.38 -8.20 12.33
N GLY A 114 -6.52 -9.34 11.65
CA GLY A 114 -7.65 -10.25 11.83
C GLY A 114 -8.79 -10.06 10.83
N GLY A 115 -8.63 -9.14 9.86
CA GLY A 115 -9.52 -9.04 8.70
C GLY A 115 -9.21 -10.10 7.63
N LEU A 116 -9.98 -10.07 6.54
CA LEU A 116 -9.80 -10.96 5.40
C LEU A 116 -8.40 -10.81 4.79
N ALA A 117 -7.79 -11.92 4.35
CA ALA A 117 -6.56 -11.86 3.60
C ALA A 117 -6.80 -11.16 2.25
N SER A 118 -5.87 -10.28 1.85
CA SER A 118 -6.05 -9.52 0.61
C SER A 118 -6.13 -10.41 -0.63
N LEU A 119 -5.49 -11.58 -0.63
CA LEU A 119 -5.56 -12.53 -1.74
C LEU A 119 -6.96 -13.14 -1.87
N ASP A 120 -7.64 -13.40 -0.75
CA ASP A 120 -9.02 -13.92 -0.75
C ASP A 120 -10.03 -12.82 -1.16
N ALA A 121 -9.69 -11.56 -0.88
CA ALA A 121 -10.49 -10.41 -1.31
C ALA A 121 -10.30 -10.06 -2.80
N LEU A 122 -9.18 -10.48 -3.42
CA LEU A 122 -8.82 -10.05 -4.76
C LEU A 122 -9.82 -10.48 -5.84
N PRO A 123 -10.28 -11.73 -5.94
CA PRO A 123 -11.21 -12.15 -7.01
C PRO A 123 -12.51 -11.34 -7.04
N PRO A 124 -13.28 -11.18 -5.94
CA PRO A 124 -14.50 -10.38 -5.98
C PRO A 124 -14.24 -8.88 -6.21
N VAL A 125 -13.06 -8.36 -5.82
CA VAL A 125 -12.65 -6.98 -6.13
C VAL A 125 -12.38 -6.82 -7.62
N VAL A 126 -11.67 -7.76 -8.25
CA VAL A 126 -11.40 -7.77 -9.71
C VAL A 126 -12.69 -7.86 -10.50
N GLU A 127 -13.61 -8.73 -10.09
CA GLU A 127 -14.94 -8.85 -10.74
C GLU A 127 -15.72 -7.53 -10.68
N ALA A 128 -15.76 -6.90 -9.50
CA ALA A 128 -16.47 -5.63 -9.31
C ALA A 128 -15.80 -4.46 -10.04
N ALA A 129 -14.50 -4.54 -10.30
CA ALA A 129 -13.74 -3.53 -11.02
C ALA A 129 -14.13 -3.43 -12.51
N ASP A 130 -14.65 -4.51 -13.10
CA ASP A 130 -15.23 -4.50 -14.45
C ASP A 130 -14.30 -3.85 -15.49
N GLY A 131 -13.05 -4.31 -15.54
CA GLY A 131 -12.03 -3.82 -16.45
C GLY A 131 -11.19 -2.64 -15.93
N MET A 132 -11.57 -1.99 -14.81
CA MET A 132 -10.71 -1.01 -14.16
C MET A 132 -9.47 -1.70 -13.56
N PRO A 133 -8.26 -1.10 -13.66
CA PRO A 133 -7.05 -1.69 -13.10
C PRO A 133 -7.16 -1.98 -11.60
N VAL A 134 -6.75 -3.20 -11.21
CA VAL A 134 -6.66 -3.61 -9.81
C VAL A 134 -5.22 -3.94 -9.47
N LEU A 135 -4.57 -3.13 -8.66
CA LEU A 135 -3.28 -3.43 -8.06
C LEU A 135 -3.50 -4.25 -6.80
N PHE A 136 -2.51 -5.06 -6.46
CA PHE A 136 -2.55 -5.94 -5.30
C PHE A 136 -1.28 -5.84 -4.47
N ASP A 137 -1.38 -5.92 -3.16
CA ASP A 137 -0.27 -6.19 -2.25
C ASP A 137 -0.72 -7.05 -1.07
N CYS A 138 0.18 -7.24 -0.13
CA CYS A 138 0.05 -8.00 1.09
C CYS A 138 0.37 -9.49 0.93
N GLY A 139 1.27 -9.94 1.79
CA GLY A 139 1.68 -11.33 1.84
C GLY A 139 2.70 -11.74 0.77
N VAL A 140 2.93 -10.95 -0.24
CA VAL A 140 3.88 -11.26 -1.34
C VAL A 140 5.31 -11.39 -0.80
N ARG A 141 5.93 -12.56 -1.04
CA ARG A 141 7.29 -12.88 -0.60
C ARG A 141 8.17 -13.45 -1.71
N SER A 142 7.56 -13.99 -2.77
CA SER A 142 8.20 -14.80 -3.79
C SER A 142 7.58 -14.55 -5.17
N GLY A 143 8.20 -15.05 -6.22
CA GLY A 143 7.66 -15.04 -7.58
C GLY A 143 6.36 -15.84 -7.69
N SER A 144 6.22 -16.92 -6.92
CA SER A 144 4.99 -17.72 -6.91
C SER A 144 3.80 -16.95 -6.33
N ASP A 145 4.02 -16.07 -5.34
CA ASP A 145 2.95 -15.21 -4.82
C ASP A 145 2.53 -14.17 -5.86
N VAL A 146 3.49 -13.65 -6.63
CA VAL A 146 3.22 -12.73 -7.75
C VAL A 146 2.39 -13.44 -8.81
N ALA A 147 2.78 -14.66 -9.22
CA ALA A 147 2.05 -15.45 -10.22
C ALA A 147 0.59 -15.67 -9.80
N LYS A 148 0.34 -16.09 -8.56
CA LYS A 148 -1.02 -16.29 -8.03
C LYS A 148 -1.86 -15.02 -8.09
N ALA A 149 -1.31 -13.88 -7.66
CA ALA A 149 -2.03 -12.61 -7.70
C ALA A 149 -2.37 -12.19 -9.14
N LEU A 150 -1.44 -12.37 -10.09
CA LEU A 150 -1.67 -12.08 -11.50
C LEU A 150 -2.73 -13.02 -12.10
N ALA A 151 -2.70 -14.32 -11.81
CA ALA A 151 -3.69 -15.30 -12.25
C ALA A 151 -5.07 -15.00 -11.70
N LEU A 152 -5.18 -14.45 -10.49
CA LEU A 152 -6.42 -14.00 -9.88
C LEU A 152 -6.90 -12.62 -10.40
N GLY A 153 -6.21 -12.04 -11.37
CA GLY A 153 -6.65 -10.85 -12.10
C GLY A 153 -6.00 -9.54 -11.67
N ALA A 154 -4.99 -9.56 -10.79
CA ALA A 154 -4.25 -8.34 -10.48
C ALA A 154 -3.57 -7.76 -11.72
N THR A 155 -3.65 -6.44 -11.89
CA THR A 155 -2.96 -5.72 -12.96
C THR A 155 -1.47 -5.58 -12.67
N ALA A 156 -1.14 -5.33 -11.41
CA ALA A 156 0.23 -5.26 -10.92
C ALA A 156 0.30 -5.69 -9.44
N VAL A 157 1.49 -6.11 -9.01
CA VAL A 157 1.71 -6.64 -7.67
C VAL A 157 2.76 -5.81 -6.93
N GLY A 158 2.39 -5.35 -5.74
CA GLY A 158 3.26 -4.59 -4.86
C GLY A 158 3.97 -5.47 -3.84
N VAL A 159 5.21 -5.13 -3.53
CA VAL A 159 6.06 -5.81 -2.55
C VAL A 159 6.39 -4.84 -1.41
N GLY A 160 6.05 -5.19 -0.17
CA GLY A 160 6.28 -4.37 1.02
C GLY A 160 7.49 -4.81 1.83
N ARG A 161 7.28 -5.61 2.87
CA ARG A 161 8.35 -6.03 3.81
C ARG A 161 9.59 -6.66 3.18
N PRO A 162 9.53 -7.50 2.12
CA PRO A 162 10.74 -8.04 1.52
C PRO A 162 11.71 -6.97 1.03
N TYR A 163 11.23 -5.92 0.35
CA TYR A 163 12.11 -4.85 -0.10
C TYR A 163 12.74 -4.09 1.08
N ALA A 164 11.93 -3.81 2.11
CA ALA A 164 12.39 -3.06 3.27
C ALA A 164 13.48 -3.82 4.05
N TYR A 165 13.32 -5.12 4.24
CA TYR A 165 14.32 -5.95 4.90
C TYR A 165 15.58 -6.10 4.04
N ALA A 166 15.44 -6.31 2.74
CA ALA A 166 16.58 -6.43 1.83
C ALA A 166 17.41 -5.13 1.81
N LEU A 167 16.73 -3.97 1.77
CA LEU A 167 17.36 -2.66 1.85
C LEU A 167 18.08 -2.45 3.19
N ALA A 168 17.47 -2.85 4.29
CA ALA A 168 18.06 -2.70 5.63
C ALA A 168 19.29 -3.58 5.84
N ILE A 169 19.32 -4.78 5.24
CA ILE A 169 20.42 -5.74 5.41
C ILE A 169 21.56 -5.48 4.43
N GLY A 170 21.26 -5.19 3.18
CA GLY A 170 22.24 -5.14 2.08
C GLY A 170 22.22 -3.85 1.25
N GLY A 171 21.58 -2.79 1.74
CA GLY A 171 21.50 -1.52 1.00
C GLY A 171 20.87 -1.70 -0.38
N THR A 172 21.29 -0.88 -1.32
CA THR A 172 20.79 -0.91 -2.71
C THR A 172 21.02 -2.26 -3.38
N ASP A 173 22.19 -2.86 -3.17
CA ASP A 173 22.53 -4.16 -3.78
C ASP A 173 21.63 -5.28 -3.25
N GLY A 174 21.34 -5.28 -1.95
CA GLY A 174 20.39 -6.21 -1.33
C GLY A 174 18.98 -6.05 -1.88
N LEU A 175 18.52 -4.82 -2.05
CA LEU A 175 17.23 -4.53 -2.67
C LEU A 175 17.15 -5.04 -4.12
N VAL A 176 18.16 -4.73 -4.93
CA VAL A 176 18.24 -5.17 -6.34
C VAL A 176 18.26 -6.71 -6.44
N ALA A 177 19.06 -7.36 -5.59
CA ALA A 177 19.13 -8.82 -5.54
C ALA A 177 17.76 -9.44 -5.18
N GLN A 178 17.06 -8.90 -4.19
CA GLN A 178 15.74 -9.38 -3.78
C GLN A 178 14.70 -9.26 -4.90
N LEU A 179 14.66 -8.10 -5.58
CA LEU A 179 13.71 -7.90 -6.69
C LEU A 179 14.02 -8.82 -7.88
N ARG A 180 15.30 -8.98 -8.22
CA ARG A 180 15.73 -9.92 -9.27
C ARG A 180 15.37 -11.37 -8.92
N ALA A 181 15.51 -11.78 -7.67
CA ALA A 181 15.13 -13.13 -7.24
C ALA A 181 13.63 -13.38 -7.41
N ILE A 182 12.77 -12.42 -7.03
CA ILE A 182 11.31 -12.53 -7.23
C ILE A 182 10.98 -12.62 -8.73
N LEU A 183 11.60 -11.81 -9.57
CA LEU A 183 11.36 -11.83 -11.03
C LEU A 183 11.85 -13.13 -11.66
N ALA A 184 13.04 -13.60 -11.29
CA ALA A 184 13.59 -14.86 -11.81
C ALA A 184 12.72 -16.07 -11.41
N GLU A 185 12.22 -16.10 -10.17
CA GLU A 185 11.30 -17.16 -9.72
C GLU A 185 9.99 -17.10 -10.51
N LEU A 186 9.43 -15.90 -10.76
CA LEU A 186 8.24 -15.74 -11.58
C LEU A 186 8.46 -16.27 -13.01
N ASP A 187 9.57 -15.89 -13.65
CA ASP A 187 9.91 -16.33 -15.01
C ASP A 187 10.03 -17.87 -15.09
N LEU A 188 10.74 -18.46 -14.11
CA LEU A 188 10.90 -19.92 -14.05
C LEU A 188 9.55 -20.63 -13.85
N LEU A 189 8.72 -20.12 -12.97
CA LEU A 189 7.40 -20.68 -12.70
C LEU A 189 6.52 -20.61 -13.95
N MET A 190 6.47 -19.46 -14.62
CA MET A 190 5.73 -19.29 -15.86
C MET A 190 6.22 -20.27 -16.95
N ALA A 191 7.51 -20.47 -17.06
CA ALA A 191 8.09 -21.42 -18.03
C ALA A 191 7.70 -22.86 -17.70
N ILE A 192 7.74 -23.27 -16.44
CA ILE A 192 7.35 -24.62 -15.97
C ILE A 192 5.87 -24.87 -16.24
N ASP A 193 5.01 -23.88 -15.97
CA ASP A 193 3.55 -23.99 -16.10
C ASP A 193 3.08 -23.74 -17.55
N GLY A 194 4.00 -23.40 -18.48
CA GLY A 194 3.70 -23.23 -19.89
C GLY A 194 3.04 -21.90 -20.25
N PHE A 195 3.29 -20.83 -19.50
CA PHE A 195 2.80 -19.49 -19.77
C PHE A 195 3.88 -18.61 -20.42
N PRO A 196 3.84 -18.39 -21.77
CA PRO A 196 4.84 -17.58 -22.46
C PRO A 196 4.81 -16.11 -22.05
N THR A 197 3.66 -15.60 -21.64
CA THR A 197 3.47 -14.18 -21.27
C THR A 197 2.62 -14.03 -20.01
N ILE A 198 2.73 -12.87 -19.35
CA ILE A 198 1.84 -12.49 -18.24
C ILE A 198 0.37 -12.43 -18.70
N ALA A 199 0.12 -12.10 -19.95
CA ALA A 199 -1.24 -12.11 -20.49
C ALA A 199 -1.83 -13.53 -20.52
N ASP A 200 -1.02 -14.53 -20.90
CA ASP A 200 -1.43 -15.93 -20.88
C ASP A 200 -1.71 -16.42 -19.45
N LEU A 201 -0.85 -16.06 -18.49
CA LEU A 201 -1.07 -16.36 -17.08
C LEU A 201 -2.39 -15.76 -16.56
N ARG A 202 -2.69 -14.51 -16.92
CA ARG A 202 -3.95 -13.84 -16.51
C ARG A 202 -5.19 -14.41 -17.17
N ALA A 203 -5.07 -14.95 -18.38
CA ALA A 203 -6.20 -15.56 -19.10
C ALA A 203 -6.67 -16.85 -18.43
N GLN A 204 -5.82 -17.51 -17.66
CA GLN A 204 -6.15 -18.68 -16.85
C GLN A 204 -6.78 -18.21 -15.53
N ARG A 205 -8.08 -17.88 -15.59
CA ARG A 205 -8.83 -17.62 -14.34
C ARG A 205 -8.90 -18.91 -13.53
N ILE A 206 -8.17 -18.92 -12.43
CA ILE A 206 -8.20 -20.01 -11.44
C ILE A 206 -9.43 -19.83 -10.54
#